data_04ddbeb065ede8a7b1f494b140a95572
#
_entry.id   04ddbeb065ede8a7b1f494b140a95572
#
_cell.length_a   1.000
_cell.length_b   1.000
_cell.length_c   1.000
_cell.angle_alpha   90.00
_cell.angle_beta   90.00
_cell.angle_gamma   90.00
#
_symmetry.space_group_name_H-M   'P 1'
#
loop_
_entity.id
_entity.type
_entity.pdbx_description
1 polymer ?
#
loop_
_entity_poly.entity_id
_entity_poly.type
_entity_poly.pdbx_seq_one_letter_code
_entity_poly.pdbx_strand_id
1 'polypeptide(L)'
;MPKLERDGEVFVLHLNPDDENRFHPDWLAAVEAALDEVEAATGPRALVTAGSGKFWSNGLDLDWLMANGEHYAAYLDRVHALLARTLASPVVTVAALNGHTFAAGAMWSLAHDVRVMRSDRGYFCFPEVDLGLPFQPGMNDLIRARLTPAVAHEAMTLGRRYGGEQARAAGIVEAVADADELLAAAVELARPLAGKATPARAQIKEMLYAQALASLRSPTTV
;
A
#
# COMPACT_ATOMS: atom_id res chain seq x y z
N MET A 1 15.02 -6.30 6.18
CA MET A 1 14.33 -5.11 6.73
C MET A 1 14.23 -4.06 5.65
N PRO A 2 13.13 -3.27 5.59
CA PRO A 2 12.98 -2.16 4.67
C PRO A 2 14.15 -1.16 4.77
N LYS A 3 14.54 -0.58 3.63
CA LYS A 3 15.65 0.37 3.54
C LYS A 3 15.22 1.56 2.68
N LEU A 4 15.41 2.77 3.18
CA LEU A 4 15.13 4.00 2.47
C LEU A 4 16.40 4.48 1.74
N GLU A 5 16.26 4.82 0.48
CA GLU A 5 17.27 5.45 -0.35
C GLU A 5 16.71 6.74 -0.95
N ARG A 6 17.57 7.64 -1.39
CA ARG A 6 17.15 8.91 -2.00
C ARG A 6 17.83 9.11 -3.35
N ASP A 7 17.03 9.35 -4.38
CA ASP A 7 17.45 9.73 -5.73
C ASP A 7 16.88 11.12 -6.08
N GLY A 8 17.67 12.16 -5.78
CA GLY A 8 17.26 13.54 -5.99
C GLY A 8 16.04 13.90 -5.13
N GLU A 9 14.91 14.15 -5.79
CA GLU A 9 13.63 14.50 -5.15
C GLU A 9 12.77 13.27 -4.83
N VAL A 10 13.20 12.06 -5.25
CA VAL A 10 12.47 10.82 -5.03
C VAL A 10 13.14 10.00 -3.95
N PHE A 11 12.38 9.66 -2.92
CA PHE A 11 12.76 8.65 -1.95
C PHE A 11 12.26 7.29 -2.44
N VAL A 12 13.10 6.26 -2.32
CA VAL A 12 12.75 4.88 -2.67
C VAL A 12 12.83 4.02 -1.41
N LEU A 13 11.68 3.55 -0.96
CA LEU A 13 11.60 2.57 0.13
C LEU A 13 11.67 1.17 -0.46
N HIS A 14 12.83 0.53 -0.37
CA HIS A 14 13.03 -0.86 -0.72
C HIS A 14 12.50 -1.75 0.39
N LEU A 15 11.49 -2.55 0.06
CA LEU A 15 10.99 -3.60 0.95
C LEU A 15 11.99 -4.76 0.96
N ASN A 16 11.95 -5.59 1.99
CA ASN A 16 12.93 -6.67 2.18
C ASN A 16 12.95 -7.64 0.97
N PRO A 17 14.12 -7.89 0.32
CA PRO A 17 14.18 -8.65 -0.91
C PRO A 17 13.91 -10.15 -0.75
N ASP A 18 14.16 -10.72 0.41
CA ASP A 18 14.14 -12.17 0.64
C ASP A 18 12.93 -12.65 1.44
N ASP A 19 11.90 -11.80 1.59
CA ASP A 19 10.75 -12.05 2.45
C ASP A 19 9.43 -11.79 1.71
N GLU A 20 8.34 -12.25 2.29
CA GLU A 20 6.98 -11.99 1.81
C GLU A 20 6.51 -10.56 2.14
N ASN A 21 7.34 -9.75 2.79
CA ASN A 21 7.00 -8.39 3.24
C ASN A 21 5.69 -8.38 4.04
N ARG A 22 5.57 -9.35 4.97
CA ARG A 22 4.47 -9.39 5.93
C ARG A 22 4.61 -8.25 6.93
N PHE A 23 3.49 -7.77 7.43
CA PHE A 23 3.43 -6.65 8.37
C PHE A 23 3.82 -7.06 9.80
N HIS A 24 4.97 -7.77 9.95
CA HIS A 24 5.55 -8.01 11.27
C HIS A 24 5.77 -6.70 12.00
N PRO A 25 5.59 -6.62 13.34
CA PRO A 25 5.77 -5.37 14.11
C PRO A 25 7.11 -4.65 13.86
N ASP A 26 8.22 -5.39 13.72
CA ASP A 26 9.53 -4.80 13.42
C ASP A 26 9.60 -4.24 11.99
N TRP A 27 8.95 -4.93 11.03
CA TRP A 27 8.84 -4.45 9.66
C TRP A 27 8.00 -3.17 9.59
N LEU A 28 6.86 -3.13 10.32
CA LEU A 28 6.04 -1.92 10.45
C LEU A 28 6.84 -0.76 11.04
N ALA A 29 7.64 -1.00 12.10
CA ALA A 29 8.48 0.02 12.70
C ALA A 29 9.50 0.60 11.71
N ALA A 30 10.11 -0.24 10.88
CA ALA A 30 11.05 0.22 9.87
C ALA A 30 10.37 1.05 8.75
N VAL A 31 9.17 0.65 8.32
CA VAL A 31 8.38 1.42 7.35
C VAL A 31 7.95 2.76 7.95
N GLU A 32 7.47 2.78 9.18
CA GLU A 32 7.06 4.00 9.89
C GLU A 32 8.22 4.99 10.02
N ALA A 33 9.41 4.51 10.40
CA ALA A 33 10.62 5.33 10.49
C ALA A 33 11.01 5.93 9.12
N ALA A 34 10.90 5.14 8.04
CA ALA A 34 11.14 5.62 6.69
C ALA A 34 10.11 6.71 6.28
N LEU A 35 8.84 6.53 6.62
CA LEU A 35 7.82 7.56 6.38
C LEU A 35 8.07 8.83 7.19
N ASP A 36 8.54 8.71 8.44
CA ASP A 36 8.93 9.86 9.28
C ASP A 36 10.04 10.67 8.61
N GLU A 37 11.07 10.01 8.07
CA GLU A 37 12.19 10.66 7.36
C GLU A 37 11.70 11.39 6.10
N VAL A 38 10.86 10.74 5.29
CA VAL A 38 10.30 11.33 4.05
C VAL A 38 9.42 12.55 4.36
N GLU A 39 8.57 12.47 5.38
CA GLU A 39 7.68 13.56 5.76
C GLU A 39 8.43 14.74 6.40
N ALA A 40 9.48 14.48 7.17
CA ALA A 40 10.32 15.50 7.78
C ALA A 40 11.25 16.22 6.78
N ALA A 41 11.52 15.60 5.62
CA ALA A 41 12.35 16.21 4.59
C ALA A 41 11.73 17.50 4.06
N THR A 42 12.56 18.45 3.66
CA THR A 42 12.14 19.75 3.10
C THR A 42 12.29 19.79 1.59
N GLY A 43 11.53 20.68 0.95
CA GLY A 43 11.56 20.87 -0.49
C GLY A 43 10.70 19.84 -1.26
N PRO A 44 10.83 19.83 -2.60
CA PRO A 44 10.16 18.87 -3.46
C PRO A 44 10.53 17.43 -3.10
N ARG A 45 9.54 16.57 -2.93
CA ARG A 45 9.75 15.16 -2.61
C ARG A 45 8.58 14.27 -2.99
N ALA A 46 8.90 13.04 -3.38
CA ALA A 46 7.95 11.96 -3.63
C ALA A 46 8.52 10.66 -3.05
N LEU A 47 7.65 9.69 -2.79
CA LEU A 47 8.02 8.37 -2.28
C LEU A 47 7.63 7.30 -3.28
N VAL A 48 8.56 6.42 -3.63
CA VAL A 48 8.32 5.16 -4.30
C VAL A 48 8.51 4.02 -3.31
N THR A 49 7.56 3.10 -3.22
CA THR A 49 7.68 1.88 -2.42
C THR A 49 7.86 0.70 -3.36
N ALA A 50 9.00 0.04 -3.31
CA ALA A 50 9.39 -1.03 -4.22
C ALA A 50 9.73 -2.32 -3.48
N GLY A 51 9.16 -3.42 -3.93
CA GLY A 51 9.55 -4.76 -3.48
C GLY A 51 10.55 -5.41 -4.43
N SER A 52 11.00 -6.60 -4.07
CA SER A 52 11.77 -7.50 -4.94
C SER A 52 11.38 -8.95 -4.68
N GLY A 53 11.82 -9.88 -5.52
CA GLY A 53 11.48 -11.29 -5.38
C GLY A 53 10.03 -11.61 -5.75
N LYS A 54 9.39 -12.51 -5.00
CA LYS A 54 8.07 -13.07 -5.33
C LYS A 54 6.91 -12.17 -4.90
N PHE A 55 7.05 -11.45 -3.79
CA PHE A 55 6.00 -10.62 -3.21
C PHE A 55 6.39 -9.15 -3.16
N TRP A 56 5.45 -8.28 -3.47
CA TRP A 56 5.50 -6.90 -3.02
C TRP A 56 5.10 -6.83 -1.53
N SER A 57 3.98 -7.46 -1.17
CA SER A 57 3.60 -7.73 0.22
C SER A 57 2.51 -8.81 0.29
N ASN A 58 2.60 -9.71 1.26
CA ASN A 58 1.59 -10.73 1.58
C ASN A 58 0.63 -10.28 2.70
N GLY A 59 0.71 -9.03 3.15
CA GLY A 59 -0.20 -8.45 4.13
C GLY A 59 0.13 -8.79 5.58
N LEU A 60 -0.88 -9.12 6.38
CA LEU A 60 -0.70 -9.37 7.82
C LEU A 60 0.23 -10.55 8.10
N ASP A 61 1.02 -10.45 9.15
CA ASP A 61 1.78 -11.57 9.69
C ASP A 61 0.88 -12.41 10.62
N LEU A 62 0.16 -13.35 9.99
CA LEU A 62 -0.78 -14.21 10.71
C LEU A 62 -0.08 -15.16 11.68
N ASP A 63 1.16 -15.58 11.38
CA ASP A 63 1.94 -16.45 12.27
C ASP A 63 2.28 -15.71 13.56
N TRP A 64 2.74 -14.47 13.43
CA TRP A 64 2.98 -13.60 14.59
C TRP A 64 1.68 -13.35 15.37
N LEU A 65 0.61 -13.04 14.67
CA LEU A 65 -0.69 -12.72 15.29
C LEU A 65 -1.28 -13.92 16.05
N MET A 66 -1.17 -15.13 15.51
CA MET A 66 -1.61 -16.34 16.20
C MET A 66 -0.78 -16.62 17.47
N ALA A 67 0.51 -16.29 17.46
CA ALA A 67 1.37 -16.45 18.61
C ALA A 67 1.18 -15.35 19.68
N ASN A 68 0.57 -14.21 19.34
CA ASN A 68 0.43 -13.01 20.15
C ASN A 68 -1.02 -12.47 20.12
N GLY A 69 -2.01 -13.34 20.29
CA GLY A 69 -3.43 -13.00 20.15
C GLY A 69 -3.92 -11.89 21.09
N GLU A 70 -3.28 -11.71 22.26
CA GLU A 70 -3.56 -10.62 23.18
C GLU A 70 -3.25 -9.23 22.61
N HIS A 71 -2.42 -9.16 21.57
CA HIS A 71 -2.06 -7.92 20.89
C HIS A 71 -2.91 -7.65 19.63
N TYR A 72 -3.92 -8.47 19.34
CA TYR A 72 -4.71 -8.41 18.11
C TYR A 72 -5.22 -6.99 17.76
N ALA A 73 -5.92 -6.35 18.70
CA ALA A 73 -6.49 -5.02 18.47
C ALA A 73 -5.40 -3.97 18.22
N ALA A 74 -4.38 -3.92 19.08
CA ALA A 74 -3.27 -2.96 18.96
C ALA A 74 -2.47 -3.17 17.64
N TYR A 75 -2.28 -4.41 17.23
CA TYR A 75 -1.63 -4.73 15.95
C TYR A 75 -2.45 -4.26 14.76
N LEU A 76 -3.76 -4.52 14.73
CA LEU A 76 -4.63 -4.05 13.65
C LEU A 76 -4.74 -2.52 13.63
N ASP A 77 -4.84 -1.87 14.78
CA ASP A 77 -4.84 -0.40 14.88
C ASP A 77 -3.56 0.19 14.27
N ARG A 78 -2.41 -0.46 14.49
CA ARG A 78 -1.14 -0.04 13.89
C ARG A 78 -1.13 -0.22 12.37
N VAL A 79 -1.66 -1.33 11.88
CA VAL A 79 -1.83 -1.57 10.43
C VAL A 79 -2.77 -0.53 9.83
N HIS A 80 -3.91 -0.27 10.44
CA HIS A 80 -4.84 0.77 10.02
C HIS A 80 -4.20 2.16 10.01
N ALA A 81 -3.36 2.47 11.00
CA ALA A 81 -2.61 3.72 11.05
C ALA A 81 -1.65 3.88 9.85
N LEU A 82 -0.94 2.79 9.45
CA LEU A 82 -0.11 2.79 8.24
C LEU A 82 -0.94 3.07 6.98
N LEU A 83 -2.10 2.41 6.83
CA LEU A 83 -2.99 2.62 5.69
C LEU A 83 -3.50 4.07 5.65
N ALA A 84 -3.98 4.59 6.78
CA ALA A 84 -4.47 5.96 6.91
C ALA A 84 -3.39 7.00 6.63
N ARG A 85 -2.18 6.79 7.17
CA ARG A 85 -1.02 7.67 6.97
C ARG A 85 -0.64 7.76 5.49
N THR A 86 -0.54 6.61 4.81
CA THR A 86 -0.23 6.57 3.38
C THR A 86 -1.34 7.22 2.56
N LEU A 87 -2.62 6.92 2.86
CA LEU A 87 -3.77 7.48 2.17
C LEU A 87 -3.84 9.00 2.30
N ALA A 88 -3.52 9.57 3.47
CA ALA A 88 -3.55 11.01 3.74
C ALA A 88 -2.21 11.71 3.52
N SER A 89 -1.18 11.00 3.05
CA SER A 89 0.20 11.54 2.94
C SER A 89 0.25 12.88 2.20
N PRO A 90 0.96 13.90 2.74
CA PRO A 90 1.25 15.14 2.04
C PRO A 90 2.21 14.93 0.86
N VAL A 91 2.95 13.83 0.86
CA VAL A 91 3.92 13.47 -0.17
C VAL A 91 3.23 12.60 -1.23
N VAL A 92 3.58 12.75 -2.49
CA VAL A 92 3.09 11.85 -3.54
C VAL A 92 3.74 10.48 -3.35
N THR A 93 2.91 9.44 -3.37
CA THR A 93 3.32 8.06 -3.13
C THR A 93 3.03 7.18 -4.35
N VAL A 94 4.01 6.40 -4.77
CA VAL A 94 3.90 5.44 -5.88
C VAL A 94 4.28 4.05 -5.39
N ALA A 95 3.44 3.06 -5.65
CA ALA A 95 3.74 1.65 -5.37
C ALA A 95 4.22 0.94 -6.64
N ALA A 96 5.45 0.42 -6.63
CA ALA A 96 6.04 -0.40 -7.69
C ALA A 96 5.84 -1.89 -7.36
N LEU A 97 4.76 -2.48 -7.88
CA LEU A 97 4.29 -3.82 -7.55
C LEU A 97 5.04 -4.89 -8.36
N ASN A 98 6.16 -5.36 -7.82
CA ASN A 98 7.05 -6.32 -8.49
C ASN A 98 6.56 -7.76 -8.50
N GLY A 99 5.55 -8.10 -7.72
CA GLY A 99 5.09 -9.46 -7.53
C GLY A 99 3.73 -9.54 -6.87
N HIS A 100 3.46 -10.63 -6.17
CA HIS A 100 2.20 -10.80 -5.46
C HIS A 100 1.96 -9.66 -4.45
N THR A 101 0.76 -9.12 -4.50
CA THR A 101 0.28 -8.01 -3.68
C THR A 101 -1.05 -8.45 -3.09
N PHE A 102 -1.03 -9.00 -1.88
CA PHE A 102 -2.16 -9.74 -1.29
C PHE A 102 -2.66 -9.12 0.00
N ALA A 103 -3.96 -9.31 0.28
CA ALA A 103 -4.62 -8.96 1.54
C ALA A 103 -4.32 -7.52 1.98
N ALA A 104 -3.88 -7.31 3.23
CA ALA A 104 -3.49 -5.98 3.72
C ALA A 104 -2.38 -5.32 2.88
N GLY A 105 -1.52 -6.09 2.21
CA GLY A 105 -0.54 -5.57 1.25
C GLY A 105 -1.22 -4.94 0.03
N ALA A 106 -2.25 -5.59 -0.51
CA ALA A 106 -3.05 -5.03 -1.60
C ALA A 106 -3.79 -3.75 -1.15
N MET A 107 -4.32 -3.73 0.07
CA MET A 107 -4.95 -2.55 0.66
C MET A 107 -3.95 -1.40 0.84
N TRP A 108 -2.72 -1.69 1.30
CA TRP A 108 -1.68 -0.68 1.41
C TRP A 108 -1.26 -0.14 0.04
N SER A 109 -1.20 -0.97 -0.99
CA SER A 109 -0.95 -0.49 -2.35
C SER A 109 -2.04 0.48 -2.82
N LEU A 110 -3.31 0.23 -2.49
CA LEU A 110 -4.42 1.15 -2.79
C LEU A 110 -4.34 2.48 -2.03
N ALA A 111 -3.71 2.51 -0.86
CA ALA A 111 -3.48 3.75 -0.12
C ALA A 111 -2.48 4.68 -0.80
N HIS A 112 -1.60 4.17 -1.68
CA HIS A 112 -0.71 4.97 -2.51
C HIS A 112 -1.50 5.75 -3.57
N ASP A 113 -0.93 6.85 -4.05
CA ASP A 113 -1.57 7.67 -5.08
C ASP A 113 -1.61 6.96 -6.43
N VAL A 114 -0.49 6.38 -6.81
CA VAL A 114 -0.26 5.69 -8.09
C VAL A 114 0.31 4.30 -7.84
N ARG A 115 -0.04 3.35 -8.69
CA ARG A 115 0.48 1.98 -8.71
C ARG A 115 0.99 1.66 -10.10
N VAL A 116 2.19 1.12 -10.18
CA VAL A 116 2.75 0.49 -11.38
C VAL A 116 2.94 -0.98 -11.08
N MET A 117 2.43 -1.86 -11.90
CA MET A 117 2.53 -3.29 -11.66
C MET A 117 3.36 -3.97 -12.74
N ARG A 118 4.08 -4.99 -12.35
CA ARG A 118 4.82 -5.84 -13.27
C ARG A 118 3.86 -6.56 -14.23
N SER A 119 4.20 -6.55 -15.56
CA SER A 119 3.34 -7.06 -16.62
C SER A 119 3.22 -8.58 -16.64
N ASP A 120 4.32 -9.28 -16.39
CA ASP A 120 4.51 -10.72 -16.66
C ASP A 120 4.28 -11.62 -15.45
N ARG A 121 4.27 -11.09 -14.22
CA ARG A 121 4.26 -11.88 -13.00
C ARG A 121 3.60 -11.19 -11.82
N GLY A 122 3.03 -12.00 -10.93
CA GLY A 122 2.36 -11.52 -9.73
C GLY A 122 0.87 -11.30 -9.93
N TYR A 123 0.16 -11.20 -8.83
CA TYR A 123 -1.27 -10.92 -8.79
C TYR A 123 -1.57 -9.90 -7.72
N PHE A 124 -2.49 -8.99 -8.02
CA PHE A 124 -3.22 -8.22 -7.03
C PHE A 124 -4.46 -9.03 -6.61
N CYS A 125 -4.70 -9.20 -5.29
CA CYS A 125 -5.81 -10.02 -4.80
C CYS A 125 -6.17 -9.70 -3.35
N PHE A 126 -7.45 -9.77 -3.04
CA PHE A 126 -7.99 -9.85 -1.69
C PHE A 126 -8.47 -11.30 -1.44
N PRO A 127 -7.66 -12.15 -0.80
CA PRO A 127 -8.00 -13.57 -0.59
C PRO A 127 -8.93 -13.81 0.61
N GLU A 128 -9.42 -12.77 1.28
CA GLU A 128 -10.18 -12.85 2.52
C GLU A 128 -11.41 -13.75 2.42
N VAL A 129 -12.14 -13.72 1.29
CA VAL A 129 -13.30 -14.59 1.07
C VAL A 129 -12.91 -16.08 1.02
N ASP A 130 -11.76 -16.40 0.43
CA ASP A 130 -11.24 -17.78 0.36
C ASP A 130 -10.73 -18.26 1.73
N LEU A 131 -10.28 -17.33 2.57
CA LEU A 131 -9.80 -17.59 3.93
C LEU A 131 -10.93 -17.59 4.97
N GLY A 132 -12.16 -17.23 4.59
CA GLY A 132 -13.28 -17.09 5.52
C GLY A 132 -13.13 -15.91 6.50
N LEU A 133 -12.36 -14.91 6.15
CA LEU A 133 -12.07 -13.73 6.98
C LEU A 133 -12.88 -12.52 6.49
N PRO A 134 -13.63 -11.82 7.36
CA PRO A 134 -14.27 -10.56 6.99
C PRO A 134 -13.27 -9.43 6.93
N PHE A 135 -13.57 -8.41 6.11
CA PHE A 135 -12.81 -7.16 6.12
C PHE A 135 -13.12 -6.33 7.37
N GLN A 136 -12.10 -5.72 7.95
CA GLN A 136 -12.31 -4.68 8.96
C GLN A 136 -12.96 -3.44 8.32
N PRO A 137 -13.79 -2.67 9.04
CA PRO A 137 -14.50 -1.51 8.49
C PRO A 137 -13.59 -0.51 7.76
N GLY A 138 -12.44 -0.18 8.34
CA GLY A 138 -11.49 0.76 7.73
C GLY A 138 -10.89 0.23 6.42
N MET A 139 -10.57 -1.05 6.36
CA MET A 139 -10.06 -1.72 5.15
C MET A 139 -11.13 -1.75 4.06
N ASN A 140 -12.38 -2.11 4.41
CA ASN A 140 -13.51 -2.07 3.49
C ASN A 140 -13.72 -0.68 2.89
N ASP A 141 -13.72 0.36 3.72
CA ASP A 141 -13.96 1.73 3.26
C ASP A 141 -12.80 2.25 2.39
N LEU A 142 -11.55 1.88 2.69
CA LEU A 142 -10.41 2.18 1.84
C LEU A 142 -10.56 1.54 0.45
N ILE A 143 -10.89 0.26 0.37
CA ILE A 143 -11.07 -0.44 -0.91
C ILE A 143 -12.17 0.23 -1.73
N ARG A 144 -13.31 0.54 -1.12
CA ARG A 144 -14.45 1.22 -1.77
C ARG A 144 -14.12 2.65 -2.22
N ALA A 145 -13.26 3.35 -1.49
CA ALA A 145 -12.81 4.70 -1.87
C ALA A 145 -11.83 4.70 -3.06
N ARG A 146 -11.17 3.58 -3.32
CA ARG A 146 -10.10 3.49 -4.32
C ARG A 146 -10.45 2.69 -5.56
N LEU A 147 -11.47 1.84 -5.50
CA LEU A 147 -11.92 1.01 -6.62
C LEU A 147 -13.34 1.39 -7.04
N THR A 148 -13.67 1.16 -8.30
CA THR A 148 -15.07 1.26 -8.74
C THR A 148 -15.94 0.23 -8.03
N PRO A 149 -17.24 0.48 -7.82
CA PRO A 149 -18.11 -0.46 -7.13
C PRO A 149 -18.10 -1.87 -7.75
N ALA A 150 -18.03 -1.98 -9.07
CA ALA A 150 -18.00 -3.26 -9.77
C ALA A 150 -16.70 -4.03 -9.49
N VAL A 151 -15.56 -3.35 -9.54
CA VAL A 151 -14.24 -3.95 -9.27
C VAL A 151 -14.10 -4.29 -7.78
N ALA A 152 -14.57 -3.43 -6.89
CA ALA A 152 -14.57 -3.71 -5.47
C ALA A 152 -15.42 -4.96 -5.15
N HIS A 153 -16.63 -5.07 -5.74
CA HIS A 153 -17.46 -6.26 -5.58
C HIS A 153 -16.74 -7.54 -6.04
N GLU A 154 -16.21 -7.53 -7.26
CA GLU A 154 -15.50 -8.69 -7.83
C GLU A 154 -14.25 -9.08 -7.02
N ALA A 155 -13.43 -8.09 -6.65
CA ALA A 155 -12.19 -8.32 -5.91
C ALA A 155 -12.46 -8.85 -4.49
N MET A 156 -13.43 -8.27 -3.76
CA MET A 156 -13.68 -8.59 -2.35
C MET A 156 -14.54 -9.84 -2.16
N THR A 157 -15.52 -10.07 -3.04
CA THR A 157 -16.52 -11.14 -2.84
C THR A 157 -16.22 -12.41 -3.64
N LEU A 158 -15.38 -12.30 -4.69
CA LEU A 158 -15.00 -13.44 -5.51
C LEU A 158 -13.50 -13.78 -5.39
N GLY A 159 -12.71 -13.03 -4.63
CA GLY A 159 -11.29 -13.29 -4.43
C GLY A 159 -10.47 -13.27 -5.74
N ARG A 160 -10.95 -12.52 -6.75
CA ARG A 160 -10.33 -12.52 -8.07
C ARG A 160 -8.86 -12.08 -8.00
N ARG A 161 -8.00 -12.83 -8.69
CA ARG A 161 -6.59 -12.51 -8.89
C ARG A 161 -6.41 -11.76 -10.20
N TYR A 162 -5.88 -10.54 -10.13
CA TYR A 162 -5.62 -9.69 -11.28
C TYR A 162 -4.13 -9.70 -11.59
N GLY A 163 -3.73 -10.20 -12.76
CA GLY A 163 -2.38 -9.97 -13.30
C GLY A 163 -2.24 -8.53 -13.80
N GLY A 164 -1.02 -8.08 -14.12
CA GLY A 164 -0.72 -6.68 -14.41
C GLY A 164 -1.67 -6.03 -15.41
N GLU A 165 -1.82 -6.59 -16.60
CA GLU A 165 -2.73 -6.05 -17.64
C GLU A 165 -4.20 -6.09 -17.23
N GLN A 166 -4.62 -7.12 -16.50
CA GLN A 166 -5.98 -7.21 -15.96
C GLN A 166 -6.23 -6.16 -14.89
N ALA A 167 -5.26 -5.92 -14.01
CA ALA A 167 -5.32 -4.90 -12.99
C ALA A 167 -5.40 -3.49 -13.60
N ARG A 168 -4.63 -3.25 -14.69
CA ARG A 168 -4.70 -2.00 -15.44
C ARG A 168 -6.05 -1.81 -16.12
N ALA A 169 -6.55 -2.82 -16.82
CA ALA A 169 -7.85 -2.77 -17.47
C ALA A 169 -9.01 -2.54 -16.48
N ALA A 170 -8.90 -3.06 -15.26
CA ALA A 170 -9.85 -2.86 -14.17
C ALA A 170 -9.68 -1.50 -13.45
N GLY A 171 -8.64 -0.73 -13.73
CA GLY A 171 -8.34 0.53 -13.02
C GLY A 171 -7.82 0.32 -11.59
N ILE A 172 -7.28 -0.86 -11.28
CA ILE A 172 -6.63 -1.16 -10.00
C ILE A 172 -5.23 -0.53 -9.97
N VAL A 173 -4.52 -0.57 -11.11
CA VAL A 173 -3.21 0.06 -11.29
C VAL A 173 -3.24 1.03 -12.46
N GLU A 174 -2.43 2.07 -12.41
CA GLU A 174 -2.40 3.12 -13.43
C GLU A 174 -1.52 2.73 -14.63
N ALA A 175 -0.49 1.91 -14.39
CA ALA A 175 0.45 1.48 -15.44
C ALA A 175 0.95 0.05 -15.19
N VAL A 176 1.50 -0.55 -16.24
CA VAL A 176 2.28 -1.79 -16.17
C VAL A 176 3.64 -1.54 -16.80
N ALA A 177 4.63 -2.29 -16.34
CA ALA A 177 6.00 -2.25 -16.86
C ALA A 177 6.64 -3.64 -16.79
N ASP A 178 7.66 -3.86 -17.58
CA ASP A 178 8.47 -5.07 -17.49
C ASP A 178 9.33 -5.07 -16.22
N ALA A 179 9.77 -6.24 -15.79
CA ALA A 179 10.43 -6.42 -14.50
C ALA A 179 11.61 -5.47 -14.28
N ASP A 180 12.46 -5.33 -15.28
CA ASP A 180 13.71 -4.53 -15.24
C ASP A 180 13.43 -3.02 -15.30
N GLU A 181 12.25 -2.62 -15.82
CA GLU A 181 11.84 -1.23 -15.99
C GLU A 181 10.92 -0.73 -14.88
N LEU A 182 10.36 -1.64 -14.07
CA LEU A 182 9.30 -1.33 -13.10
C LEU A 182 9.69 -0.21 -12.13
N LEU A 183 10.87 -0.30 -11.51
CA LEU A 183 11.32 0.72 -10.56
C LEU A 183 11.58 2.05 -11.26
N ALA A 184 12.24 2.02 -12.42
CA ALA A 184 12.50 3.23 -13.20
C ALA A 184 11.19 3.91 -13.63
N ALA A 185 10.21 3.14 -14.10
CA ALA A 185 8.89 3.66 -14.46
C ALA A 185 8.16 4.31 -13.26
N ALA A 186 8.24 3.70 -12.09
CA ALA A 186 7.65 4.28 -10.88
C ALA A 186 8.35 5.58 -10.44
N VAL A 187 9.68 5.65 -10.53
CA VAL A 187 10.47 6.85 -10.21
C VAL A 187 10.15 7.98 -11.21
N GLU A 188 10.06 7.67 -12.50
CA GLU A 188 9.73 8.65 -13.54
C GLU A 188 8.29 9.19 -13.40
N LEU A 189 7.35 8.41 -12.91
CA LEU A 189 6.00 8.89 -12.56
C LEU A 189 6.00 9.76 -11.30
N ALA A 190 6.84 9.46 -10.32
CA ALA A 190 6.94 10.20 -9.06
C ALA A 190 7.63 11.57 -9.23
N ARG A 191 8.71 11.63 -9.99
CA ARG A 191 9.61 12.78 -10.12
C ARG A 191 8.89 14.09 -10.48
N PRO A 192 8.07 14.19 -11.54
CA PRO A 192 7.38 15.43 -11.91
C PRO A 192 6.33 15.86 -10.88
N LEU A 193 5.94 14.97 -9.98
CA LEU A 193 4.95 15.21 -8.94
C LEU A 193 5.57 15.62 -7.58
N ALA A 194 6.88 15.56 -7.43
CA ALA A 194 7.59 15.85 -6.18
C ALA A 194 7.28 17.25 -5.62
N GLY A 195 7.11 18.25 -6.49
CA GLY A 195 6.73 19.61 -6.12
C GLY A 195 5.32 19.75 -5.52
N LYS A 196 4.51 18.68 -5.58
CA LYS A 196 3.16 18.65 -4.98
C LYS A 196 3.15 18.29 -3.49
N ALA A 197 4.31 18.05 -2.87
CA ALA A 197 4.42 17.77 -1.44
C ALA A 197 4.16 19.04 -0.61
N THR A 198 2.88 19.30 -0.32
CA THR A 198 2.41 20.51 0.36
C THR A 198 1.37 20.19 1.45
N PRO A 199 1.20 21.06 2.47
CA PRO A 199 0.11 20.92 3.44
C PRO A 199 -1.30 20.94 2.80
N ALA A 200 -1.48 21.70 1.73
CA ALA A 200 -2.76 21.76 1.00
C ALA A 200 -3.13 20.40 0.41
N ARG A 201 -2.14 19.64 -0.08
CA ARG A 201 -2.36 18.29 -0.58
C ARG A 201 -2.92 17.36 0.52
N ALA A 202 -2.34 17.38 1.72
CA ALA A 202 -2.84 16.59 2.84
C ALA A 202 -4.30 16.95 3.17
N GLN A 203 -4.62 18.23 3.23
CA GLN A 203 -5.99 18.69 3.50
C GLN A 203 -6.98 18.23 2.42
N ILE A 204 -6.59 18.28 1.14
CA ILE A 204 -7.41 17.78 0.03
C ILE A 204 -7.69 16.27 0.22
N LYS A 205 -6.67 15.48 0.55
CA LYS A 205 -6.82 14.04 0.76
C LYS A 205 -7.63 13.69 2.01
N GLU A 206 -7.48 14.46 3.10
CA GLU A 206 -8.31 14.33 4.30
C GLU A 206 -9.79 14.54 3.99
N MET A 207 -10.13 15.52 3.17
CA MET A 207 -11.52 15.77 2.76
C MET A 207 -12.01 14.70 1.77
N LEU A 208 -11.20 14.35 0.77
CA LEU A 208 -11.56 13.39 -0.28
C LEU A 208 -11.83 12.00 0.29
N TYR A 209 -11.02 11.58 1.28
CA TYR A 209 -11.08 10.25 1.88
C TYR A 209 -11.64 10.24 3.31
N ALA A 210 -12.42 11.28 3.69
CA ALA A 210 -12.88 11.49 5.06
C ALA A 210 -13.52 10.23 5.68
N GLN A 211 -14.39 9.53 4.95
CA GLN A 211 -15.06 8.33 5.44
C GLN A 211 -14.05 7.19 5.71
N ALA A 212 -13.18 6.89 4.75
CA ALA A 212 -12.18 5.82 4.89
C ALA A 212 -11.19 6.14 6.01
N LEU A 213 -10.74 7.40 6.12
CA LEU A 213 -9.84 7.85 7.17
C LEU A 213 -10.48 7.77 8.55
N ALA A 214 -11.76 8.15 8.68
CA ALA A 214 -12.49 8.03 9.95
C ALA A 214 -12.59 6.57 10.38
N SER A 215 -12.92 5.65 9.46
CA SER A 215 -13.02 4.22 9.75
C SER A 215 -11.67 3.60 10.08
N LEU A 216 -10.58 3.97 9.35
CA LEU A 216 -9.22 3.48 9.62
C LEU A 216 -8.65 3.98 10.96
N ARG A 217 -9.09 5.16 11.43
CA ARG A 217 -8.64 5.75 12.70
C ARG A 217 -9.50 5.34 13.89
N SER A 218 -10.60 4.63 13.65
CA SER A 218 -11.43 4.10 14.73
C SER A 218 -10.75 2.89 15.37
N PRO A 219 -10.76 2.78 16.72
CA PRO A 219 -10.17 1.62 17.39
C PRO A 219 -10.80 0.31 16.93
N THR A 220 -9.97 -0.71 16.77
CA THR A 220 -10.44 -2.06 16.48
C THR A 220 -11.23 -2.61 17.67
N THR A 221 -12.47 -3.01 17.41
CA THR A 221 -13.29 -3.73 18.41
C THR A 221 -13.09 -5.23 18.22
N VAL A 222 -12.83 -5.93 19.31
CA VAL A 222 -12.67 -7.40 19.36
C VAL A 222 -14.02 -8.07 19.47
#